data_f9a745bc8e7a7d5bd9ca93313dbdf202
#
_entry.id   f9a745bc8e7a7d5bd9ca93313dbdf202
#
_cell.length_a   1.000
_cell.length_b   1.000
_cell.length_c   1.000
_cell.angle_alpha   90.00
_cell.angle_beta   90.00
_cell.angle_gamma   90.00
#
_symmetry.space_group_name_H-M   'P 1'
#
loop_
_entity.id
_entity.type
_entity.pdbx_description
1 polymer ?
#
loop_
_entity_poly.entity_id
_entity_poly.type
_entity_poly.pdbx_seq_one_letter_code
_entity_poly.pdbx_strand_id
1 'polypeptide(L)'
;MTDTTVEASATPRLKQKYNEQIVPELEKEFHYSNPMQVARVQKVVVSMGVGAAARDSKLIEGAVKDLTLITGQKPKITKAKKSVAQFHLREGQAIGAYVTLRGERMWEFLDRLLTMALPRIRDFRGINGDQFDGQGNYNFGLTEQSMFHEIDPDSIDHQRGMDITVVTSTKDDKEARVLLKHLGFPFKEN
;
A
#
# COMPACT_ATOMS: atom_id res chain seq x y z
N MET A 1 -15.67 -24.62 -31.77
CA MET A 1 -15.02 -23.26 -31.82
C MET A 1 -15.63 -22.46 -30.68
N THR A 2 -14.97 -22.45 -29.54
CA THR A 2 -15.39 -21.70 -28.37
C THR A 2 -14.68 -20.36 -28.42
N ASP A 3 -15.43 -19.31 -28.77
CA ASP A 3 -15.01 -17.94 -28.64
C ASP A 3 -14.71 -17.62 -27.18
N THR A 4 -13.44 -17.61 -26.83
CA THR A 4 -12.97 -17.06 -25.58
C THR A 4 -12.93 -15.53 -25.77
N THR A 5 -14.06 -14.87 -25.56
CA THR A 5 -14.10 -13.42 -25.38
C THR A 5 -13.25 -13.11 -24.16
N VAL A 6 -12.02 -12.66 -24.40
CA VAL A 6 -11.19 -12.01 -23.39
C VAL A 6 -11.93 -10.72 -23.01
N GLU A 7 -12.68 -10.75 -21.90
CA GLU A 7 -13.23 -9.55 -21.30
C GLU A 7 -12.06 -8.58 -21.09
N ALA A 8 -12.06 -7.48 -21.83
CA ALA A 8 -11.12 -6.40 -21.63
C ALA A 8 -11.29 -5.95 -20.18
N SER A 9 -10.28 -6.15 -19.34
CA SER A 9 -10.31 -5.76 -17.94
C SER A 9 -10.63 -4.27 -17.87
N ALA A 10 -11.76 -3.93 -17.27
CA ALA A 10 -12.20 -2.54 -17.16
C ALA A 10 -11.10 -1.74 -16.45
N THR A 11 -10.68 -0.64 -17.04
CA THR A 11 -9.64 0.22 -16.46
C THR A 11 -10.05 0.62 -15.03
N PRO A 12 -9.19 0.47 -14.01
CA PRO A 12 -9.52 0.82 -12.64
C PRO A 12 -10.02 2.26 -12.52
N ARG A 13 -11.10 2.47 -11.76
CA ARG A 13 -11.77 3.76 -11.60
C ARG A 13 -10.80 4.88 -11.16
N LEU A 14 -9.91 4.58 -10.21
CA LEU A 14 -8.94 5.56 -9.69
C LEU A 14 -7.90 5.95 -10.76
N LYS A 15 -7.53 5.02 -11.65
CA LYS A 15 -6.65 5.29 -12.79
C LYS A 15 -7.33 6.21 -13.83
N GLN A 16 -8.61 6.00 -14.08
CA GLN A 16 -9.39 6.89 -14.96
C GLN A 16 -9.43 8.30 -14.36
N LYS A 17 -9.81 8.42 -13.08
CA LYS A 17 -9.81 9.70 -12.37
C LYS A 17 -8.45 10.39 -12.42
N TYR A 18 -7.36 9.65 -12.26
CA TYR A 18 -6.01 10.21 -12.35
C TYR A 18 -5.76 10.82 -13.73
N ASN A 19 -6.07 10.09 -14.82
CA ASN A 19 -5.81 10.56 -16.17
C ASN A 19 -6.71 11.73 -16.59
N GLU A 20 -8.00 11.71 -16.24
CA GLU A 20 -9.00 12.66 -16.72
C GLU A 20 -9.06 13.95 -15.88
N GLN A 21 -8.82 13.86 -14.57
CA GLN A 21 -9.00 14.97 -13.64
C GLN A 21 -7.69 15.43 -13.02
N ILE A 22 -6.91 14.50 -12.44
CA ILE A 22 -5.77 14.85 -11.61
C ILE A 22 -4.59 15.37 -12.43
N VAL A 23 -4.29 14.76 -13.58
CA VAL A 23 -3.18 15.20 -14.45
C VAL A 23 -3.38 16.66 -14.90
N PRO A 24 -4.55 17.09 -15.44
CA PRO A 24 -4.77 18.48 -15.82
C PRO A 24 -4.72 19.47 -14.64
N GLU A 25 -5.13 19.03 -13.44
CA GLU A 25 -5.08 19.87 -12.22
C GLU A 25 -3.63 20.08 -11.79
N LEU A 26 -2.81 19.04 -11.75
CA LEU A 26 -1.38 19.12 -11.42
C LEU A 26 -0.60 19.95 -12.45
N GLU A 27 -0.91 19.84 -13.74
CA GLU A 27 -0.30 20.67 -14.79
C GLU A 27 -0.56 22.16 -14.58
N LYS A 28 -1.77 22.52 -14.16
CA LYS A 28 -2.11 23.93 -13.84
C LYS A 28 -1.43 24.44 -12.56
N GLU A 29 -1.30 23.59 -11.55
CA GLU A 29 -0.76 24.00 -10.25
C GLU A 29 0.77 24.15 -10.29
N PHE A 30 1.46 23.20 -10.94
CA PHE A 30 2.92 23.19 -10.97
C PHE A 30 3.55 23.71 -12.28
N HIS A 31 2.74 24.09 -13.28
CA HIS A 31 3.19 24.65 -14.55
C HIS A 31 4.28 23.83 -15.25
N TYR A 32 4.10 22.51 -15.31
CA TYR A 32 5.08 21.63 -15.95
C TYR A 32 5.30 21.99 -17.44
N SER A 33 6.56 21.99 -17.87
CA SER A 33 6.93 22.22 -19.27
C SER A 33 6.68 21.00 -20.17
N ASN A 34 6.55 19.81 -19.57
CA ASN A 34 6.32 18.55 -20.27
C ASN A 34 5.33 17.67 -19.49
N PRO A 35 4.28 17.13 -20.15
CA PRO A 35 3.34 16.20 -19.51
C PRO A 35 3.98 14.97 -18.86
N MET A 36 5.17 14.55 -19.34
CA MET A 36 5.91 13.43 -18.73
C MET A 36 6.50 13.74 -17.34
N GLN A 37 6.56 15.00 -16.93
CA GLN A 37 7.05 15.42 -15.62
C GLN A 37 5.98 15.31 -14.54
N VAL A 38 4.70 15.20 -14.92
CA VAL A 38 3.58 15.12 -13.97
C VAL A 38 3.81 13.99 -12.97
N ALA A 39 3.65 14.33 -11.69
CA ALA A 39 3.80 13.37 -10.61
C ALA A 39 2.79 12.22 -10.75
N ARG A 40 3.28 10.98 -10.62
CA ARG A 40 2.46 9.75 -10.72
C ARG A 40 2.86 8.74 -9.65
N VAL A 41 1.92 7.89 -9.24
CA VAL A 41 2.23 6.75 -8.39
C VAL A 41 2.92 5.67 -9.23
N GLN A 42 4.10 5.24 -8.81
CA GLN A 42 4.90 4.22 -9.51
C GLN A 42 4.65 2.81 -8.97
N LYS A 43 4.54 2.68 -7.66
CA LYS A 43 4.31 1.42 -6.97
C LYS A 43 3.76 1.66 -5.57
N VAL A 44 3.08 0.66 -5.05
CA VAL A 44 2.71 0.59 -3.63
C VAL A 44 3.37 -0.65 -3.04
N VAL A 45 4.01 -0.48 -1.90
CA VAL A 45 4.61 -1.59 -1.15
C VAL A 45 3.80 -1.77 0.14
N VAL A 46 3.30 -2.97 0.34
CA VAL A 46 2.60 -3.36 1.57
C VAL A 46 3.48 -4.35 2.31
N SER A 47 3.84 -4.06 3.55
CA SER A 47 4.69 -4.92 4.36
C SER A 47 4.06 -5.23 5.72
N MET A 48 4.27 -6.46 6.18
CA MET A 48 3.92 -6.92 7.52
C MET A 48 5.16 -7.41 8.24
N GLY A 49 5.47 -6.78 9.37
CA GLY A 49 6.50 -7.25 10.29
C GLY A 49 5.92 -8.28 11.26
N VAL A 50 6.50 -9.47 11.30
CA VAL A 50 6.08 -10.56 12.19
C VAL A 50 7.25 -10.94 13.10
N GLY A 51 7.59 -10.07 14.04
CA GLY A 51 8.70 -10.30 14.97
C GLY A 51 8.54 -11.55 15.84
N ALA A 52 7.29 -11.90 16.19
CA ALA A 52 6.97 -13.11 16.92
C ALA A 52 7.33 -14.41 16.16
N ALA A 53 7.46 -14.35 14.84
CA ALA A 53 7.86 -15.48 14.01
C ALA A 53 9.29 -15.96 14.26
N ALA A 54 10.11 -15.18 14.96
CA ALA A 54 11.41 -15.61 15.45
C ALA A 54 11.28 -16.78 16.46
N ARG A 55 10.14 -16.88 17.17
CA ARG A 55 9.82 -17.93 18.14
C ARG A 55 8.90 -18.99 17.54
N ASP A 56 7.92 -18.58 16.75
CA ASP A 56 6.97 -19.47 16.06
C ASP A 56 6.89 -19.16 14.56
N SER A 57 7.52 -20.00 13.76
CA SER A 57 7.58 -19.84 12.31
C SER A 57 6.21 -19.95 11.61
N LYS A 58 5.21 -20.57 12.24
CA LYS A 58 3.84 -20.69 11.68
C LYS A 58 3.16 -19.34 11.53
N LEU A 59 3.51 -18.36 12.35
CA LEU A 59 2.92 -17.02 12.27
C LEU A 59 3.19 -16.29 10.95
N ILE A 60 4.25 -16.68 10.23
CA ILE A 60 4.53 -16.16 8.88
C ILE A 60 3.50 -16.65 7.86
N GLU A 61 3.02 -17.87 7.99
CA GLU A 61 2.04 -18.43 7.06
C GLU A 61 0.73 -17.64 7.10
N GLY A 62 0.28 -17.27 8.31
CA GLY A 62 -0.87 -16.39 8.49
C GLY A 62 -0.67 -15.02 7.81
N ALA A 63 0.48 -14.36 8.04
CA ALA A 63 0.78 -13.09 7.39
C ALA A 63 0.86 -13.19 5.86
N VAL A 64 1.40 -14.28 5.32
CA VAL A 64 1.44 -14.54 3.87
C VAL A 64 0.02 -14.75 3.32
N LYS A 65 -0.85 -15.47 4.04
CA LYS A 65 -2.25 -15.66 3.68
C LYS A 65 -2.99 -14.32 3.65
N ASP A 66 -2.89 -13.54 4.72
CA ASP A 66 -3.56 -12.24 4.85
C ASP A 66 -3.14 -11.28 3.73
N LEU A 67 -1.82 -11.11 3.52
CA LEU A 67 -1.31 -10.26 2.44
C LEU A 67 -1.75 -10.75 1.05
N THR A 68 -1.83 -12.08 0.83
CA THR A 68 -2.30 -12.62 -0.44
C THR A 68 -3.76 -12.30 -0.69
N LEU A 69 -4.61 -12.39 0.33
CA LEU A 69 -6.03 -12.03 0.24
C LEU A 69 -6.21 -10.53 -0.05
N ILE A 70 -5.54 -9.67 0.72
CA ILE A 70 -5.65 -8.21 0.58
C ILE A 70 -5.15 -7.72 -0.78
N THR A 71 -4.01 -8.24 -1.25
CA THR A 71 -3.32 -7.69 -2.43
C THR A 71 -3.58 -8.45 -3.72
N GLY A 72 -4.13 -9.66 -3.63
CA GLY A 72 -4.29 -10.57 -4.77
C GLY A 72 -2.96 -11.07 -5.36
N GLN A 73 -1.84 -10.88 -4.64
CA GLN A 73 -0.50 -11.28 -5.10
C GLN A 73 0.26 -11.97 -3.97
N LYS A 74 0.96 -13.07 -4.29
CA LYS A 74 1.77 -13.80 -3.32
C LYS A 74 2.92 -12.94 -2.80
N PRO A 75 3.02 -12.72 -1.47
CA PRO A 75 4.06 -11.90 -0.87
C PRO A 75 5.43 -12.61 -0.88
N LYS A 76 6.47 -11.80 -0.83
CA LYS A 76 7.84 -12.26 -0.61
C LYS A 76 8.12 -12.26 0.89
N ILE A 77 8.58 -13.40 1.41
CA ILE A 77 9.02 -13.54 2.80
C ILE A 77 10.37 -12.85 2.99
N THR A 78 10.46 -12.02 4.02
CA THR A 78 11.72 -11.36 4.42
C THR A 78 12.42 -12.17 5.49
N LYS A 79 13.74 -12.33 5.31
CA LYS A 79 14.59 -13.06 6.24
C LYS A 79 15.56 -12.10 6.94
N ALA A 80 15.90 -12.42 8.17
CA ALA A 80 16.89 -11.67 8.94
C ALA A 80 18.27 -11.75 8.26
N LYS A 81 18.92 -10.59 8.12
CA LYS A 81 20.25 -10.47 7.52
C LYS A 81 21.39 -10.71 8.51
N LYS A 82 21.11 -10.56 9.82
CA LYS A 82 22.09 -10.69 10.91
C LYS A 82 21.45 -11.37 12.09
N SER A 83 22.22 -12.09 12.88
CA SER A 83 21.81 -12.64 14.16
C SER A 83 21.89 -11.56 15.25
N VAL A 84 20.81 -11.41 16.05
CA VAL A 84 20.75 -10.47 17.16
C VAL A 84 20.24 -11.20 18.41
N ALA A 85 21.13 -11.46 19.38
CA ALA A 85 20.82 -12.26 20.56
C ALA A 85 19.70 -11.64 21.42
N GLN A 86 19.67 -10.31 21.54
CA GLN A 86 18.66 -9.58 22.31
C GLN A 86 17.23 -9.81 21.81
N PHE A 87 17.05 -10.02 20.50
CA PHE A 87 15.75 -10.31 19.87
C PHE A 87 15.53 -11.80 19.63
N HIS A 88 16.41 -12.67 20.11
CA HIS A 88 16.38 -14.11 19.87
C HIS A 88 16.33 -14.47 18.39
N LEU A 89 16.98 -13.64 17.57
CA LEU A 89 16.95 -13.71 16.11
C LEU A 89 18.22 -14.32 15.57
N ARG A 90 18.07 -15.31 14.67
CA ARG A 90 19.19 -15.91 13.92
C ARG A 90 19.11 -15.45 12.46
N GLU A 91 20.26 -15.34 11.82
CA GLU A 91 20.36 -15.08 10.38
C GLU A 91 19.60 -16.15 9.59
N GLY A 92 18.87 -15.69 8.55
CA GLY A 92 18.04 -16.55 7.70
C GLY A 92 16.64 -16.84 8.23
N GLN A 93 16.32 -16.50 9.47
CA GLN A 93 14.94 -16.66 9.99
C GLN A 93 13.97 -15.73 9.28
N ALA A 94 12.77 -16.24 8.98
CA ALA A 94 11.67 -15.44 8.44
C ALA A 94 11.10 -14.51 9.51
N ILE A 95 11.02 -13.20 9.22
CA ILE A 95 10.60 -12.17 10.18
C ILE A 95 9.49 -11.25 9.66
N GLY A 96 9.09 -11.41 8.43
CA GLY A 96 8.02 -10.62 7.82
C GLY A 96 7.75 -11.03 6.38
N ALA A 97 6.80 -10.33 5.78
CA ALA A 97 6.46 -10.50 4.36
C ALA A 97 6.12 -9.14 3.75
N TYR A 98 6.36 -8.98 2.45
CA TYR A 98 5.95 -7.77 1.72
C TYR A 98 5.51 -8.08 0.30
N VAL A 99 4.68 -7.20 -0.24
CA VAL A 99 4.23 -7.21 -1.64
C VAL A 99 4.53 -5.87 -2.27
N THR A 100 4.96 -5.88 -3.51
CA THR A 100 5.07 -4.68 -4.36
C THR A 100 4.02 -4.74 -5.45
N LEU A 101 3.09 -3.80 -5.40
CA LEU A 101 2.01 -3.65 -6.37
C LEU A 101 2.36 -2.59 -7.41
N ARG A 102 2.05 -2.88 -8.68
CA ARG A 102 2.25 -1.99 -9.83
C ARG A 102 1.08 -2.12 -10.80
N GLY A 103 0.95 -1.12 -11.71
CA GLY A 103 -0.06 -1.14 -12.76
C GLY A 103 -1.48 -1.20 -12.22
N GLU A 104 -2.34 -2.01 -12.81
CA GLU A 104 -3.77 -2.07 -12.47
C GLU A 104 -4.03 -2.54 -11.04
N ARG A 105 -3.33 -3.57 -10.57
CA ARG A 105 -3.43 -4.07 -9.19
C ARG A 105 -3.11 -3.01 -8.15
N MET A 106 -2.17 -2.11 -8.44
CA MET A 106 -1.84 -0.99 -7.58
C MET A 106 -3.02 -0.01 -7.47
N TRP A 107 -3.65 0.33 -8.60
CA TRP A 107 -4.77 1.25 -8.62
C TRP A 107 -6.01 0.68 -7.93
N GLU A 108 -6.30 -0.60 -8.15
CA GLU A 108 -7.39 -1.31 -7.47
C GLU A 108 -7.17 -1.39 -5.96
N PHE A 109 -5.93 -1.69 -5.54
CA PHE A 109 -5.59 -1.70 -4.11
C PHE A 109 -5.76 -0.32 -3.48
N LEU A 110 -5.27 0.75 -4.13
CA LEU A 110 -5.43 2.12 -3.64
C LEU A 110 -6.89 2.53 -3.54
N ASP A 111 -7.71 2.19 -4.54
CA ASP A 111 -9.14 2.51 -4.52
C ASP A 111 -9.85 1.82 -3.34
N ARG A 112 -9.62 0.53 -3.11
CA ARG A 112 -10.18 -0.21 -1.96
C ARG A 112 -9.66 0.32 -0.62
N LEU A 113 -8.39 0.66 -0.55
CA LEU A 113 -7.77 1.23 0.64
C LEU A 113 -8.45 2.55 1.04
N LEU A 114 -8.63 3.47 0.09
CA LEU A 114 -9.17 4.80 0.33
C LEU A 114 -10.68 4.79 0.57
N THR A 115 -11.43 3.97 -0.17
CA THR A 115 -12.89 3.98 -0.14
C THR A 115 -13.48 3.02 0.88
N MET A 116 -12.80 1.92 1.20
CA MET A 116 -13.34 0.86 2.05
C MET A 116 -12.54 0.66 3.35
N ALA A 117 -11.21 0.54 3.27
CA ALA A 117 -10.42 0.18 4.44
C ALA A 117 -10.23 1.35 5.42
N LEU A 118 -9.80 2.54 4.94
CA LEU A 118 -9.57 3.69 5.82
C LEU A 118 -10.83 4.15 6.56
N PRO A 119 -12.03 4.26 5.94
CA PRO A 119 -13.23 4.66 6.66
C PRO A 119 -13.69 3.66 7.74
N ARG A 120 -13.25 2.40 7.68
CA ARG A 120 -13.57 1.37 8.67
C ARG A 120 -12.68 1.42 9.92
N ILE A 121 -11.63 2.21 9.90
CA ILE A 121 -10.77 2.39 11.08
C ILE A 121 -11.59 3.08 12.17
N ARG A 122 -11.56 2.48 13.36
CA ARG A 122 -12.23 3.04 14.54
C ARG A 122 -11.62 4.39 14.91
N ASP A 123 -12.45 5.38 15.15
CA ASP A 123 -12.02 6.75 15.51
C ASP A 123 -11.07 7.40 14.49
N PHE A 124 -11.24 7.09 13.20
CA PHE A 124 -10.41 7.64 12.14
C PHE A 124 -10.54 9.17 12.05
N ARG A 125 -9.41 9.86 12.24
CA ARG A 125 -9.31 11.33 12.16
C ARG A 125 -8.41 11.81 11.01
N GLY A 126 -8.18 10.96 10.02
CA GLY A 126 -7.24 11.20 8.93
C GLY A 126 -5.84 10.65 9.23
N ILE A 127 -5.04 10.57 8.17
CA ILE A 127 -3.64 10.13 8.22
C ILE A 127 -2.70 11.33 8.37
N ASN A 128 -1.56 11.14 9.01
CA ASN A 128 -0.60 12.23 9.22
C ASN A 128 0.00 12.68 7.88
N GLY A 129 -0.13 13.96 7.56
CA GLY A 129 0.38 14.56 6.33
C GLY A 129 1.90 14.76 6.28
N ASP A 130 2.65 14.51 7.37
CA ASP A 130 4.08 14.79 7.46
C ASP A 130 4.95 13.53 7.35
N GLN A 131 4.39 12.40 6.97
CA GLN A 131 5.09 11.10 6.86
C GLN A 131 5.70 10.89 5.46
N PHE A 132 6.25 11.93 4.87
CA PHE A 132 7.06 11.85 3.65
C PHE A 132 8.54 11.62 4.00
N ASP A 133 9.28 10.99 3.09
CA ASP A 133 10.68 10.59 3.30
C ASP A 133 11.70 11.62 2.78
N GLY A 134 11.28 12.78 2.30
CA GLY A 134 12.14 13.79 1.66
C GLY A 134 12.49 13.46 0.20
N GLN A 135 11.91 12.40 -0.36
CA GLN A 135 12.10 11.95 -1.74
C GLN A 135 10.76 11.74 -2.47
N GLY A 136 9.68 12.36 -1.97
CA GLY A 136 8.35 12.26 -2.54
C GLY A 136 7.62 10.93 -2.30
N ASN A 137 8.09 10.07 -1.40
CA ASN A 137 7.40 8.85 -1.03
C ASN A 137 6.66 9.04 0.29
N TYR A 138 5.50 8.42 0.39
CA TYR A 138 4.64 8.53 1.56
C TYR A 138 4.48 7.18 2.26
N ASN A 139 4.70 7.17 3.59
CA ASN A 139 4.59 5.97 4.42
C ASN A 139 3.53 6.16 5.50
N PHE A 140 2.69 5.15 5.73
CA PHE A 140 1.80 5.13 6.87
C PHE A 140 1.54 3.70 7.34
N GLY A 141 1.30 3.55 8.64
CA GLY A 141 1.01 2.27 9.27
C GLY A 141 -0.48 2.10 9.52
N LEU A 142 -0.95 0.87 9.36
CA LEU A 142 -2.27 0.42 9.77
C LEU A 142 -2.09 -0.56 10.94
N THR A 143 -2.88 -0.41 11.98
CA THR A 143 -2.75 -1.21 13.21
C THR A 143 -3.30 -2.61 13.09
N GLU A 144 -4.27 -2.82 12.20
CA GLU A 144 -5.02 -4.06 12.09
C GLU A 144 -5.30 -4.44 10.64
N GLN A 145 -5.20 -5.74 10.34
CA GLN A 145 -5.61 -6.27 9.03
C GLN A 145 -7.13 -6.39 8.87
N SER A 146 -7.89 -6.41 9.96
CA SER A 146 -9.36 -6.60 9.98
C SER A 146 -10.16 -5.50 9.28
N MET A 147 -9.53 -4.34 9.02
CA MET A 147 -10.17 -3.25 8.29
C MET A 147 -10.39 -3.56 6.80
N PHE A 148 -9.65 -4.51 6.23
CA PHE A 148 -9.85 -4.97 4.88
C PHE A 148 -11.02 -5.97 4.85
N HIS A 149 -11.97 -5.74 3.95
CA HIS A 149 -13.18 -6.58 3.87
C HIS A 149 -12.90 -7.98 3.32
N GLU A 150 -11.76 -8.17 2.67
CA GLU A 150 -11.29 -9.46 2.15
C GLU A 150 -10.88 -10.44 3.26
N ILE A 151 -10.70 -9.92 4.48
CA ILE A 151 -10.33 -10.73 5.64
C ILE A 151 -11.56 -10.95 6.50
N ASP A 152 -11.88 -12.20 6.72
CA ASP A 152 -12.89 -12.62 7.68
C ASP A 152 -12.31 -12.50 9.10
N PRO A 153 -12.92 -11.68 9.99
CA PRO A 153 -12.45 -11.50 11.37
C PRO A 153 -12.33 -12.83 12.14
N ASP A 154 -13.21 -13.78 11.88
CA ASP A 154 -13.21 -15.08 12.55
C ASP A 154 -12.07 -16.00 12.08
N SER A 155 -11.45 -15.70 10.93
CA SER A 155 -10.32 -16.46 10.38
C SER A 155 -8.96 -15.93 10.83
N ILE A 156 -8.92 -14.83 11.58
CA ILE A 156 -7.69 -14.18 12.03
C ILE A 156 -7.09 -14.99 13.19
N ASP A 157 -5.90 -15.57 12.97
CA ASP A 157 -5.13 -16.29 13.98
C ASP A 157 -4.42 -15.31 14.95
N HIS A 158 -3.92 -14.19 14.43
CA HIS A 158 -3.23 -13.17 15.18
C HIS A 158 -3.40 -11.79 14.55
N GLN A 159 -3.67 -10.79 15.37
CA GLN A 159 -3.78 -9.40 14.91
C GLN A 159 -2.41 -8.87 14.48
N ARG A 160 -2.32 -8.34 13.27
CA ARG A 160 -1.08 -7.82 12.69
C ARG A 160 -1.30 -6.45 12.10
N GLY A 161 -0.37 -5.54 12.39
CA GLY A 161 -0.27 -4.28 11.68
C GLY A 161 0.44 -4.46 10.34
N MET A 162 0.29 -3.46 9.50
CA MET A 162 1.00 -3.38 8.22
C MET A 162 1.43 -1.96 7.92
N ASP A 163 2.52 -1.83 7.19
CA ASP A 163 3.02 -0.57 6.67
C ASP A 163 2.75 -0.48 5.18
N ILE A 164 2.22 0.65 4.74
CA ILE A 164 1.93 0.94 3.34
C ILE A 164 2.82 2.10 2.89
N THR A 165 3.64 1.83 1.88
CA THR A 165 4.51 2.81 1.25
C THR A 165 4.00 3.11 -0.14
N VAL A 166 3.63 4.35 -0.40
CA VAL A 166 3.28 4.85 -1.73
C VAL A 166 4.49 5.53 -2.34
N VAL A 167 5.04 4.96 -3.39
CA VAL A 167 6.22 5.49 -4.09
C VAL A 167 5.76 6.26 -5.31
N THR A 168 6.16 7.52 -5.39
CA THR A 168 5.83 8.42 -6.51
C THR A 168 7.00 8.61 -7.47
N SER A 169 6.77 9.30 -8.57
CA SER A 169 7.81 9.63 -9.55
C SER A 169 8.54 10.92 -9.23
N THR A 170 7.93 11.80 -8.41
CA THR A 170 8.54 13.06 -8.01
C THR A 170 9.51 12.85 -6.84
N LYS A 171 10.44 13.77 -6.70
CA LYS A 171 11.36 13.84 -5.55
C LYS A 171 10.98 14.95 -4.58
N ASP A 172 9.94 15.71 -4.89
CA ASP A 172 9.46 16.78 -4.03
C ASP A 172 8.24 16.30 -3.23
N ASP A 173 8.34 16.36 -1.92
CA ASP A 173 7.26 15.98 -1.00
C ASP A 173 6.02 16.84 -1.16
N LYS A 174 6.16 18.11 -1.60
CA LYS A 174 5.02 19.01 -1.83
C LYS A 174 4.19 18.53 -3.03
N GLU A 175 4.85 18.21 -4.15
CA GLU A 175 4.18 17.67 -5.33
C GLU A 175 3.51 16.33 -5.00
N ALA A 176 4.22 15.45 -4.27
CA ALA A 176 3.68 14.16 -3.86
C ALA A 176 2.44 14.33 -2.95
N ARG A 177 2.46 15.28 -2.03
CA ARG A 177 1.34 15.59 -1.14
C ARG A 177 0.10 16.05 -1.91
N VAL A 178 0.28 16.95 -2.87
CA VAL A 178 -0.80 17.43 -3.73
C VAL A 178 -1.37 16.29 -4.56
N LEU A 179 -0.53 15.47 -5.21
CA LEU A 179 -0.93 14.27 -5.93
C LEU A 179 -1.80 13.35 -5.06
N LEU A 180 -1.34 13.02 -3.85
CA LEU A 180 -2.07 12.11 -2.96
C LEU A 180 -3.38 12.73 -2.46
N LYS A 181 -3.41 14.05 -2.22
CA LYS A 181 -4.64 14.77 -1.86
C LYS A 181 -5.69 14.68 -2.97
N HIS A 182 -5.32 14.89 -4.24
CA HIS A 182 -6.23 14.74 -5.37
C HIS A 182 -6.69 13.29 -5.59
N LEU A 183 -5.86 12.30 -5.26
CA LEU A 183 -6.25 10.90 -5.25
C LEU A 183 -7.28 10.56 -4.17
N GLY A 184 -7.43 11.42 -3.16
CA GLY A 184 -8.41 11.25 -2.09
C GLY A 184 -7.82 10.73 -0.78
N PHE A 185 -6.53 10.86 -0.55
CA PHE A 185 -5.93 10.56 0.76
C PHE A 185 -6.44 11.53 1.81
N PRO A 186 -7.07 11.04 2.89
CA PRO A 186 -7.66 11.87 3.93
C PRO A 186 -6.58 12.33 4.92
N PHE A 187 -5.80 13.33 4.52
CA PHE A 187 -4.81 13.94 5.42
C PHE A 187 -5.50 14.70 6.54
N LYS A 188 -4.93 14.61 7.76
CA LYS A 188 -5.33 15.48 8.86
C LYS A 188 -5.11 16.96 8.48
N GLU A 189 -6.13 17.77 8.66
CA GLU A 189 -5.98 19.22 8.69
C GLU A 189 -5.42 19.59 10.06
N ASN A 190 -4.28 20.30 10.05
CA ASN A 190 -3.68 20.86 11.28
C ASN A 190 -4.38 22.13 11.67
#